data_50312cca6ef9c7d3d9da26d8dc3a66f2
#
_entry.id   50312cca6ef9c7d3d9da26d8dc3a66f2
#
_cell.length_a   1.000
_cell.length_b   1.000
_cell.length_c   1.000
_cell.angle_alpha   90.00
_cell.angle_beta   90.00
_cell.angle_gamma   90.00
#
_symmetry.space_group_name_H-M   'P 1'
#
loop_
_entity.id
_entity.type
_entity.pdbx_description
1 polymer ?
#
loop_
_entity_poly.entity_id
_entity_poly.type
_entity_poly.pdbx_seq_one_letter_code
_entity_poly.pdbx_strand_id
1 'polypeptide(L)'
;ISNQLKGKRTVSLEQAEQLIDSYNEPQSTYLFAHEFSNGMIPPLLNGLDNHHASLTNRFELEVEEAINTLKNGIETMTFNLRKGDMLQREAAKQAIAEITDVIATALTLNTSIARTFNIDLQQVLSKRDQYYKKLGVVKNDV
;
A
#
# COMPACT_ATOMS: atom_id res chain seq x y z
N ILE A 1 8.94 -21.90 -3.29
CA ILE A 1 8.37 -20.57 -3.00
C ILE A 1 8.73 -20.12 -1.59
N SER A 2 8.42 -20.93 -0.56
CA SER A 2 8.70 -20.59 0.85
C SER A 2 10.18 -20.28 1.11
N ASN A 3 11.12 -21.00 0.50
CA ASN A 3 12.55 -20.79 0.66
C ASN A 3 13.05 -19.55 -0.07
N GLN A 4 12.40 -19.16 -1.17
CA GLN A 4 12.70 -17.95 -1.93
C GLN A 4 12.23 -16.72 -1.17
N LEU A 5 10.99 -16.73 -0.67
CA LEU A 5 10.42 -15.63 0.13
C LEU A 5 11.14 -15.40 1.45
N LYS A 6 11.78 -16.44 2.01
CA LYS A 6 12.59 -16.31 3.22
C LYS A 6 14.02 -15.80 2.99
N GLY A 7 14.33 -15.31 1.78
CA GLY A 7 15.65 -14.79 1.45
C GLY A 7 16.76 -15.84 1.29
N LYS A 8 16.40 -17.12 1.27
CA LYS A 8 17.37 -18.21 1.08
C LYS A 8 17.82 -18.38 -0.38
N ARG A 9 17.04 -17.85 -1.33
CA ARG A 9 17.34 -17.84 -2.76
C ARG A 9 16.83 -16.56 -3.38
N THR A 10 17.59 -16.02 -4.31
CA THR A 10 17.18 -14.86 -5.09
C THR A 10 16.14 -15.29 -6.13
N VAL A 11 15.03 -14.59 -6.21
CA VAL A 11 14.01 -14.73 -7.26
C VAL A 11 14.26 -13.66 -8.30
N SER A 12 14.41 -14.04 -9.57
CA SER A 12 14.52 -13.07 -10.65
C SER A 12 13.17 -12.40 -10.92
N LEU A 13 13.19 -11.22 -11.53
CA LEU A 13 11.96 -10.51 -11.93
C LEU A 13 11.08 -11.38 -12.83
N GLU A 14 11.69 -12.07 -13.79
CA GLU A 14 10.99 -12.99 -14.71
C GLU A 14 10.31 -14.16 -13.94
N GLN A 15 11.00 -14.76 -12.97
CA GLN A 15 10.42 -15.79 -12.13
C GLN A 15 9.27 -15.25 -11.27
N ALA A 16 9.36 -14.02 -10.78
CA ALA A 16 8.30 -13.37 -10.03
C ALA A 16 7.06 -13.13 -10.90
N GLU A 17 7.24 -12.63 -12.12
CA GLU A 17 6.17 -12.45 -13.10
C GLU A 17 5.47 -13.78 -13.40
N GLN A 18 6.22 -14.84 -13.67
CA GLN A 18 5.67 -16.17 -13.92
C GLN A 18 4.89 -16.71 -12.72
N LEU A 19 5.36 -16.49 -11.49
CA LEU A 19 4.65 -16.92 -10.28
C LEU A 19 3.35 -16.13 -10.07
N ILE A 20 3.37 -14.83 -10.29
CA ILE A 20 2.19 -13.96 -10.20
C ILE A 20 1.15 -14.40 -11.23
N ASP A 21 1.54 -14.60 -12.48
CA ASP A 21 0.65 -15.05 -13.55
C ASP A 21 0.08 -16.45 -13.28
N SER A 22 0.87 -17.36 -12.73
CA SER A 22 0.44 -18.72 -12.41
C SER A 22 -0.59 -18.78 -11.28
N TYR A 23 -0.46 -17.93 -10.27
CA TYR A 23 -1.38 -17.92 -9.13
C TYR A 23 -2.61 -17.05 -9.37
N ASN A 24 -2.49 -16.02 -10.19
CA ASN A 24 -3.55 -15.08 -10.56
C ASN A 24 -4.40 -14.58 -9.36
N GLU A 25 -3.76 -14.47 -8.20
CA GLU A 25 -4.40 -14.00 -6.97
C GLU A 25 -3.78 -12.69 -6.49
N PRO A 26 -4.59 -11.64 -6.24
CA PRO A 26 -4.09 -10.36 -5.75
C PRO A 26 -3.24 -10.46 -4.49
N GLN A 27 -3.57 -11.40 -3.59
CA GLN A 27 -2.80 -11.64 -2.37
C GLN A 27 -1.35 -12.03 -2.64
N SER A 28 -1.13 -12.93 -3.59
CA SER A 28 0.21 -13.36 -3.99
C SER A 28 1.00 -12.21 -4.58
N THR A 29 0.36 -11.39 -5.41
CA THR A 29 0.98 -10.20 -6.01
C THR A 29 1.45 -9.20 -4.93
N TYR A 30 0.61 -8.89 -3.95
CA TYR A 30 0.99 -7.98 -2.87
C TYR A 30 2.05 -8.57 -1.94
N LEU A 31 2.03 -9.88 -1.69
CA LEU A 31 3.07 -10.55 -0.93
C LEU A 31 4.43 -10.42 -1.64
N PHE A 32 4.49 -10.69 -2.93
CA PHE A 32 5.71 -10.50 -3.72
C PHE A 32 6.15 -9.04 -3.73
N ALA A 33 5.23 -8.10 -3.94
CA ALA A 33 5.55 -6.67 -3.93
C ALA A 33 6.15 -6.23 -2.59
N HIS A 34 5.62 -6.70 -1.46
CA HIS A 34 6.16 -6.45 -0.13
C HIS A 34 7.59 -6.99 0.00
N GLU A 35 7.82 -8.25 -0.34
CA GLU A 35 9.12 -8.90 -0.24
C GLU A 35 10.16 -8.29 -1.20
N PHE A 36 9.81 -8.07 -2.47
CA PHE A 36 10.71 -7.49 -3.47
C PHE A 36 11.05 -6.03 -3.22
N SER A 37 10.13 -5.28 -2.62
CA SER A 37 10.38 -3.88 -2.25
C SER A 37 11.18 -3.72 -0.97
N ASN A 38 11.57 -4.83 -0.34
CA ASN A 38 12.19 -4.82 0.99
C ASN A 38 11.35 -4.05 2.03
N GLY A 39 10.04 -4.27 2.01
CA GLY A 39 9.08 -3.66 2.91
C GLY A 39 8.62 -2.25 2.53
N MET A 40 9.07 -1.68 1.42
CA MET A 40 8.63 -0.35 0.97
C MET A 40 7.16 -0.35 0.52
N ILE A 41 6.67 -1.46 0.02
CA ILE A 41 5.24 -1.69 -0.17
C ILE A 41 4.72 -2.38 1.10
N PRO A 42 3.71 -1.82 1.78
CA PRO A 42 3.21 -2.40 3.02
C PRO A 42 2.58 -3.78 2.80
N PRO A 43 2.57 -4.65 3.81
CA PRO A 43 1.96 -5.97 3.70
C PRO A 43 0.43 -5.89 3.68
N LEU A 44 -0.20 -6.97 3.22
CA LEU A 44 -1.61 -7.17 3.49
C LEU A 44 -1.85 -7.47 4.98
N LEU A 45 -2.90 -6.91 5.54
CA LEU A 45 -3.28 -7.10 6.93
C LEU A 45 -4.14 -8.37 7.08
N ASN A 46 -3.54 -9.53 6.78
CA ASN A 46 -4.24 -10.82 6.74
C ASN A 46 -4.62 -11.40 8.10
N GLY A 47 -4.15 -10.80 9.19
CA GLY A 47 -4.55 -11.16 10.57
C GLY A 47 -5.82 -10.46 11.05
N LEU A 48 -6.41 -9.56 10.25
CA LEU A 48 -7.65 -8.89 10.56
C LEU A 48 -8.87 -9.67 10.06
N ASP A 49 -10.06 -9.29 10.56
CA ASP A 49 -11.31 -9.74 9.98
C ASP A 49 -11.38 -9.29 8.51
N ASN A 50 -11.41 -10.25 7.60
CA ASN A 50 -11.38 -10.01 6.16
C ASN A 50 -12.72 -9.63 5.55
N HIS A 51 -13.78 -9.48 6.35
CA HIS A 51 -15.07 -9.04 5.84
C HIS A 51 -14.98 -7.56 5.40
N HIS A 52 -15.42 -7.29 4.18
CA HIS A 52 -15.28 -5.95 3.58
C HIS A 52 -15.94 -4.84 4.40
N ALA A 53 -17.03 -5.12 5.12
CA ALA A 53 -17.66 -4.12 5.99
C ALA A 53 -16.78 -3.76 7.19
N SER A 54 -16.14 -4.74 7.84
CA SER A 54 -15.20 -4.50 8.94
C SER A 54 -13.96 -3.74 8.46
N LEU A 55 -13.45 -4.10 7.30
CA LEU A 55 -12.31 -3.41 6.68
C LEU A 55 -12.66 -1.99 6.23
N THR A 56 -13.89 -1.75 5.78
CA THR A 56 -14.36 -0.39 5.45
C THR A 56 -14.34 0.51 6.68
N ASN A 57 -14.89 0.04 7.80
CA ASN A 57 -14.85 0.80 9.06
C ASN A 57 -13.42 1.08 9.51
N ARG A 58 -12.53 0.09 9.38
CA ARG A 58 -11.13 0.27 9.70
C ARG A 58 -10.46 1.29 8.79
N PHE A 59 -10.71 1.22 7.49
CA PHE A 59 -10.18 2.17 6.52
C PHE A 59 -10.61 3.61 6.84
N GLU A 60 -11.86 3.83 7.18
CA GLU A 60 -12.36 5.14 7.59
C GLU A 60 -11.60 5.69 8.81
N LEU A 61 -11.37 4.86 9.83
CA LEU A 61 -10.60 5.23 11.02
C LEU A 61 -9.16 5.59 10.68
N GLU A 62 -8.45 4.77 9.91
CA GLU A 62 -7.07 5.03 9.51
C GLU A 62 -6.95 6.32 8.68
N VAL A 63 -7.90 6.58 7.79
CA VAL A 63 -7.95 7.83 7.02
C VAL A 63 -8.14 9.04 7.93
N GLU A 64 -9.06 8.97 8.89
CA GLU A 64 -9.30 10.04 9.86
C GLU A 64 -8.05 10.32 10.72
N GLU A 65 -7.40 9.28 11.22
CA GLU A 65 -6.15 9.39 11.99
C GLU A 65 -5.02 10.03 11.16
N ALA A 66 -4.84 9.60 9.91
CA ALA A 66 -3.85 10.18 9.01
C ALA A 66 -4.14 11.67 8.72
N ILE A 67 -5.39 12.03 8.46
CA ILE A 67 -5.79 13.43 8.24
C ILE A 67 -5.51 14.27 9.47
N ASN A 68 -5.89 13.79 10.65
CA ASN A 68 -5.68 14.51 11.90
C ASN A 68 -4.18 14.68 12.19
N THR A 69 -3.37 13.67 11.97
CA THR A 69 -1.92 13.74 12.15
C THR A 69 -1.28 14.74 11.19
N LEU A 70 -1.71 14.79 9.93
CA LEU A 70 -1.23 15.76 8.96
C LEU A 70 -1.61 17.20 9.33
N LYS A 71 -2.86 17.43 9.71
CA LYS A 71 -3.34 18.78 10.07
C LYS A 71 -2.74 19.29 11.36
N ASN A 72 -2.71 18.47 12.41
CA ASN A 72 -2.27 18.88 13.75
C ASN A 72 -0.74 18.78 13.93
N GLY A 73 -0.08 17.94 13.14
CA GLY A 73 1.36 17.74 13.17
C GLY A 73 2.09 18.58 12.13
N ILE A 74 2.08 18.16 10.87
CA ILE A 74 2.92 18.76 9.83
C ILE A 74 2.49 20.18 9.46
N GLU A 75 1.20 20.42 9.22
CA GLU A 75 0.72 21.76 8.84
C GLU A 75 1.00 22.79 9.93
N THR A 76 0.73 22.44 11.18
CA THR A 76 0.97 23.36 12.31
C THR A 76 2.46 23.62 12.53
N MET A 77 3.31 22.63 12.35
CA MET A 77 4.74 22.75 12.57
C MET A 77 5.48 23.42 11.40
N THR A 78 4.99 23.30 10.18
CA THR A 78 5.63 23.86 8.98
C THR A 78 5.73 25.38 9.04
N PHE A 79 4.80 26.03 9.72
CA PHE A 79 4.80 27.50 9.88
C PHE A 79 5.70 28.00 11.00
N ASN A 80 6.05 27.20 12.00
CA ASN A 80 6.64 27.65 13.26
C ASN A 80 8.04 27.14 13.55
N LEU A 81 8.55 26.14 12.82
CA LEU A 81 9.80 25.48 13.12
C LEU A 81 10.80 25.54 11.96
N ARG A 82 12.07 25.62 12.29
CA ARG A 82 13.15 25.55 11.30
C ARG A 82 13.24 24.16 10.70
N LYS A 83 13.52 24.07 9.38
CA LYS A 83 13.76 22.80 8.71
C LYS A 83 14.85 22.00 9.43
N GLY A 84 14.55 20.76 9.76
CA GLY A 84 15.48 19.85 10.43
C GLY A 84 15.36 19.81 11.95
N ASP A 85 14.41 20.55 12.54
CA ASP A 85 14.11 20.41 13.97
C ASP A 85 13.67 18.98 14.30
N MET A 86 14.12 18.47 15.46
CA MET A 86 13.82 17.11 15.91
C MET A 86 12.32 16.85 16.02
N LEU A 87 11.54 17.82 16.51
CA LEU A 87 10.09 17.72 16.63
C LEU A 87 9.41 17.61 15.26
N GLN A 88 9.88 18.36 14.26
CA GLN A 88 9.39 18.24 12.88
C GLN A 88 9.65 16.86 12.30
N ARG A 89 10.84 16.31 12.54
CA ARG A 89 11.21 14.98 12.05
C ARG A 89 10.35 13.89 12.67
N GLU A 90 10.08 13.95 13.97
CA GLU A 90 9.19 12.99 14.64
C GLU A 90 7.74 13.13 14.18
N ALA A 91 7.22 14.34 13.98
CA ALA A 91 5.90 14.56 13.39
C ALA A 91 5.80 14.00 11.95
N ALA A 92 6.85 14.18 11.15
CA ALA A 92 6.93 13.64 9.80
C ALA A 92 6.97 12.10 9.80
N LYS A 93 7.72 11.47 10.70
CA LYS A 93 7.73 10.01 10.86
C LYS A 93 6.36 9.47 11.24
N GLN A 94 5.68 10.14 12.19
CA GLN A 94 4.33 9.75 12.59
C GLN A 94 3.34 9.86 11.41
N ALA A 95 3.39 10.94 10.65
CA ALA A 95 2.56 11.12 9.47
C ALA A 95 2.80 10.02 8.41
N ILE A 96 4.07 9.64 8.18
CA ILE A 96 4.42 8.54 7.28
C ILE A 96 3.82 7.21 7.80
N ALA A 97 3.90 6.95 9.10
CA ALA A 97 3.33 5.75 9.70
C ALA A 97 1.81 5.69 9.49
N GLU A 98 1.09 6.76 9.82
CA GLU A 98 -0.37 6.83 9.64
C GLU A 98 -0.80 6.69 8.16
N ILE A 99 -0.07 7.33 7.24
CA ILE A 99 -0.32 7.16 5.81
C ILE A 99 -0.06 5.72 5.37
N THR A 100 0.97 5.08 5.91
CA THR A 100 1.28 3.68 5.61
C THR A 100 0.16 2.75 6.09
N ASP A 101 -0.43 3.01 7.25
CA ASP A 101 -1.58 2.26 7.76
C ASP A 101 -2.81 2.41 6.85
N VAL A 102 -3.05 3.60 6.29
CA VAL A 102 -4.07 3.82 5.25
C VAL A 102 -3.78 2.97 4.00
N ILE A 103 -2.54 2.95 3.52
CA ILE A 103 -2.17 2.19 2.32
C ILE A 103 -2.36 0.69 2.58
N ALA A 104 -1.87 0.16 3.69
CA ALA A 104 -2.01 -1.26 4.04
C ALA A 104 -3.48 -1.68 4.16
N THR A 105 -4.29 -0.87 4.82
CA THR A 105 -5.72 -1.10 4.98
C THR A 105 -6.46 -1.01 3.64
N ALA A 106 -6.11 -0.04 2.79
CA ALA A 106 -6.67 0.11 1.45
C ALA A 106 -6.38 -1.10 0.55
N LEU A 107 -5.14 -1.60 0.53
CA LEU A 107 -4.76 -2.79 -0.23
C LEU A 107 -5.53 -4.03 0.24
N THR A 108 -5.67 -4.19 1.55
CA THR A 108 -6.41 -5.30 2.17
C THR A 108 -7.90 -5.23 1.83
N LEU A 109 -8.49 -4.04 1.90
CA LEU A 109 -9.90 -3.80 1.55
C LEU A 109 -10.16 -4.05 0.06
N ASN A 110 -9.31 -3.56 -0.83
CA ASN A 110 -9.42 -3.83 -2.28
C ASN A 110 -9.43 -5.33 -2.58
N THR A 111 -8.54 -6.08 -1.95
CA THR A 111 -8.46 -7.53 -2.10
C THR A 111 -9.72 -8.23 -1.59
N SER A 112 -10.26 -7.79 -0.45
CA SER A 112 -11.50 -8.33 0.11
C SER A 112 -12.71 -8.05 -0.78
N ILE A 113 -12.85 -6.83 -1.28
CA ILE A 113 -13.91 -6.44 -2.21
C ILE A 113 -13.82 -7.27 -3.50
N ALA A 114 -12.65 -7.33 -4.10
CA ALA A 114 -12.44 -8.09 -5.34
C ALA A 114 -12.83 -9.56 -5.17
N ARG A 115 -12.45 -10.18 -4.06
CA ARG A 115 -12.82 -11.57 -3.75
C ARG A 115 -14.33 -11.72 -3.53
N THR A 116 -14.92 -10.85 -2.73
CA THR A 116 -16.35 -10.94 -2.38
C THR A 116 -17.26 -10.81 -3.62
N PHE A 117 -16.90 -9.91 -4.53
CA PHE A 117 -17.71 -9.61 -5.71
C PHE A 117 -17.18 -10.25 -7.00
N ASN A 118 -16.19 -11.13 -6.89
CA ASN A 118 -15.56 -11.83 -8.03
C ASN A 118 -15.09 -10.85 -9.12
N ILE A 119 -14.37 -9.82 -8.70
CA ILE A 119 -13.83 -8.78 -9.59
C ILE A 119 -12.37 -9.09 -9.92
N ASP A 120 -11.99 -8.98 -11.18
CA ASP A 120 -10.59 -8.98 -11.61
C ASP A 120 -9.92 -7.66 -11.19
N LEU A 121 -9.23 -7.69 -10.05
CA LEU A 121 -8.57 -6.52 -9.48
C LEU A 121 -7.47 -5.99 -10.41
N GLN A 122 -6.71 -6.86 -11.07
CA GLN A 122 -5.66 -6.46 -12.00
C GLN A 122 -6.22 -5.65 -13.15
N GLN A 123 -7.37 -6.03 -13.70
CA GLN A 123 -8.04 -5.30 -14.77
C GLN A 123 -8.48 -3.90 -14.29
N VAL A 124 -9.05 -3.82 -13.09
CA VAL A 124 -9.47 -2.53 -12.50
C VAL A 124 -8.27 -1.61 -12.33
N LEU A 125 -7.17 -2.11 -11.75
CA LEU A 125 -5.97 -1.32 -11.51
C LEU A 125 -5.26 -0.92 -12.80
N SER A 126 -5.25 -1.79 -13.81
CA SER A 126 -4.69 -1.47 -15.13
C SER A 126 -5.43 -0.31 -15.80
N LYS A 127 -6.76 -0.27 -15.70
CA LYS A 127 -7.56 0.89 -16.17
C LYS A 127 -7.25 2.17 -15.41
N ARG A 128 -6.99 2.07 -14.09
CA ARG A 128 -6.57 3.23 -13.29
C ARG A 128 -5.18 3.73 -13.70
N ASP A 129 -4.25 2.83 -13.99
CA ASP A 129 -2.93 3.20 -14.50
C ASP A 129 -3.01 3.97 -15.82
N GLN A 130 -3.81 3.50 -16.77
CA GLN A 130 -4.08 4.20 -18.02
C GLN A 130 -4.69 5.58 -17.80
N TYR A 131 -5.62 5.70 -16.87
CA TYR A 131 -6.24 6.98 -16.51
C TYR A 131 -5.22 7.97 -15.95
N TYR A 132 -4.32 7.53 -15.05
CA TYR A 132 -3.26 8.38 -14.51
C TYR A 132 -2.28 8.85 -15.59
N LYS A 133 -1.92 8.00 -16.52
CA LYS A 133 -1.10 8.35 -17.68
C LYS A 133 -1.81 9.38 -18.57
N LYS A 134 -3.10 9.19 -18.82
CA LYS A 134 -3.91 10.16 -19.58
C LYS A 134 -4.00 11.52 -18.89
N LEU A 135 -4.06 11.57 -17.58
CA LEU A 135 -4.01 12.82 -16.81
C LEU A 135 -2.62 13.47 -16.75
N GLY A 136 -1.58 12.76 -17.17
CA GLY A 136 -0.21 13.24 -17.11
C GLY A 136 0.40 13.25 -15.69
N VAL A 137 -0.26 12.63 -14.71
CA VAL A 137 0.28 12.52 -13.35
C VAL A 137 1.26 11.36 -13.19
N VAL A 138 1.30 10.47 -14.15
CA VAL A 138 2.32 9.42 -14.31
C VAL A 138 2.92 9.57 -15.70
N LYS A 139 4.25 9.61 -15.77
CA LYS A 139 4.99 9.65 -17.04
C LYS A 139 5.15 8.24 -17.62
N ASN A 140 5.10 8.14 -18.95
CA ASN A 140 5.26 6.85 -19.64
C ASN A 140 6.71 6.34 -19.67
N ASP A 141 7.68 7.22 -19.42
CA ASP A 141 9.12 6.95 -19.56
C ASP A 141 9.77 6.82 -18.18
N VAL A 142 9.59 5.66 -17.59
CA VAL A 142 10.34 5.28 -16.39
C VAL A 142 11.08 4.00 -16.65
#